data_a652c7dd24f24dc59fadd13644946e3a
#
_entry.id   a652c7dd24f24dc59fadd13644946e3a
#
_cell.length_a   1.000
_cell.length_b   1.000
_cell.length_c   1.000
_cell.angle_alpha   90.00
_cell.angle_beta   90.00
_cell.angle_gamma   90.00
#
_symmetry.space_group_name_H-M   'P 1'
#
loop_
_entity.id
_entity.type
_entity.pdbx_description
1 polymer ?
#
loop_
_entity_poly.entity_id
_entity_poly.type
_entity_poly.pdbx_seq_one_letter_code
_entity_poly.pdbx_strand_id
1 'polypeptide(L)'
;MQKENIEVEEKAIRYVAKAADGSMRDALSILDQCIAFYLGQKLTYDNVLEVLGAVDTEVFSRLLRELLERNVAKVMKSLDELVMQGRELSQLAADFTWYLRNLLLAKSSDNMEDVLDVSTENLAQLKEEAQMIENDTLIRYIRIFSELSNQLKYATQKRVMMEVAFIKLCRPETVSYTHLRAHATEL
;
A
#
# COMPACT_ATOMS: atom_id res chain seq x y z
N MET A 1 23.50 4.32 -18.71
CA MET A 1 22.68 5.47 -19.12
C MET A 1 23.39 6.40 -20.08
N GLN A 2 24.51 7.00 -19.73
CA GLN A 2 25.27 7.81 -20.72
C GLN A 2 25.72 7.01 -21.96
N LYS A 3 25.97 5.71 -21.84
CA LYS A 3 26.34 4.82 -22.97
C LYS A 3 25.15 4.42 -23.85
N GLU A 4 23.93 4.51 -23.36
CA GLU A 4 22.70 4.13 -24.07
C GLU A 4 21.88 5.33 -24.53
N ASN A 5 22.40 6.54 -24.35
CA ASN A 5 21.81 7.80 -24.80
C ASN A 5 20.39 8.07 -24.24
N ILE A 6 20.10 7.59 -23.04
CA ILE A 6 18.82 7.79 -22.36
C ILE A 6 18.94 8.94 -21.37
N GLU A 7 18.13 9.97 -21.58
CA GLU A 7 18.01 11.06 -20.61
C GLU A 7 17.18 10.63 -19.42
N VAL A 8 17.71 10.83 -18.21
CA VAL A 8 17.04 10.48 -16.96
C VAL A 8 17.17 11.63 -15.97
N GLU A 9 16.10 11.93 -15.24
CA GLU A 9 16.15 12.88 -14.13
C GLU A 9 16.95 12.33 -12.95
N GLU A 10 17.73 13.18 -12.31
CA GLU A 10 18.51 12.78 -11.13
C GLU A 10 17.62 12.25 -9.99
N LYS A 11 16.43 12.86 -9.78
CA LYS A 11 15.45 12.43 -8.79
C LYS A 11 14.92 11.03 -9.10
N ALA A 12 14.73 10.69 -10.38
CA ALA A 12 14.34 9.36 -10.83
C ALA A 12 15.39 8.29 -10.47
N ILE A 13 16.66 8.57 -10.75
CA ILE A 13 17.78 7.65 -10.43
C ILE A 13 17.87 7.42 -8.91
N ARG A 14 17.75 8.48 -8.11
CA ARG A 14 17.78 8.37 -6.65
C ARG A 14 16.64 7.52 -6.11
N TYR A 15 15.46 7.64 -6.69
CA TYR A 15 14.30 6.84 -6.28
C TYR A 15 14.47 5.37 -6.65
N VAL A 16 14.96 5.07 -7.86
CA VAL A 16 15.31 3.70 -8.27
C VAL A 16 16.32 3.07 -7.32
N ALA A 17 17.37 3.81 -6.96
CA ALA A 17 18.38 3.33 -6.00
C ALA A 17 17.78 3.04 -4.61
N LYS A 18 16.85 3.87 -4.16
CA LYS A 18 16.11 3.67 -2.91
C LYS A 18 15.20 2.43 -2.98
N ALA A 19 14.44 2.28 -4.09
CA ALA A 19 13.53 1.15 -4.30
C ALA A 19 14.26 -0.20 -4.44
N ALA A 20 15.49 -0.17 -4.95
CA ALA A 20 16.34 -1.35 -5.11
C ALA A 20 17.07 -1.78 -3.81
N ASP A 21 16.90 -1.05 -2.71
CA ASP A 21 17.45 -1.33 -1.36
C ASP A 21 18.93 -1.76 -1.38
N GLY A 22 19.75 -1.06 -2.17
CA GLY A 22 21.19 -1.31 -2.31
C GLY A 22 21.57 -2.43 -3.30
N SER A 23 20.59 -3.11 -3.91
CA SER A 23 20.85 -4.14 -4.92
C SER A 23 21.03 -3.51 -6.32
N MET A 24 22.25 -3.56 -6.84
CA MET A 24 22.55 -3.07 -8.20
C MET A 24 21.75 -3.86 -9.27
N ARG A 25 21.54 -5.15 -9.07
CA ARG A 25 20.77 -5.99 -9.99
C ARG A 25 19.31 -5.55 -10.06
N ASP A 26 18.70 -5.29 -8.90
CA ASP A 26 17.30 -4.86 -8.83
C ASP A 26 17.15 -3.44 -9.38
N ALA A 27 18.08 -2.54 -9.10
CA ALA A 27 18.12 -1.21 -9.70
C ALA A 27 18.15 -1.25 -11.23
N LEU A 28 18.99 -2.11 -11.81
CA LEU A 28 19.06 -2.29 -13.26
C LEU A 28 17.76 -2.88 -13.82
N SER A 29 17.18 -3.86 -13.13
CA SER A 29 15.90 -4.46 -13.54
C SER A 29 14.75 -3.44 -13.54
N ILE A 30 14.68 -2.59 -12.52
CA ILE A 30 13.70 -1.50 -12.43
C ILE A 30 13.92 -0.49 -13.59
N LEU A 31 15.16 -0.10 -13.83
CA LEU A 31 15.48 0.81 -14.93
C LEU A 31 15.12 0.23 -16.29
N ASP A 32 15.40 -1.04 -16.54
CA ASP A 32 15.05 -1.71 -17.79
C ASP A 32 13.52 -1.73 -18.00
N GLN A 33 12.75 -1.97 -16.96
CA GLN A 33 11.29 -1.87 -17.00
C GLN A 33 10.82 -0.46 -17.33
N CYS A 34 11.34 0.56 -16.65
CA CYS A 34 10.98 1.95 -16.91
C CYS A 34 11.33 2.38 -18.34
N ILE A 35 12.50 1.98 -18.84
CA ILE A 35 12.93 2.27 -20.22
C ILE A 35 12.01 1.59 -21.23
N ALA A 36 11.61 0.35 -20.99
CA ALA A 36 10.71 -0.38 -21.88
C ALA A 36 9.32 0.27 -21.98
N PHE A 37 8.80 0.80 -20.85
CA PHE A 37 7.52 1.51 -20.82
C PHE A 37 7.58 2.88 -21.53
N TYR A 38 8.67 3.62 -21.36
CA TYR A 38 8.85 4.99 -21.87
C TYR A 38 9.91 5.06 -22.96
N LEU A 39 9.91 4.08 -23.87
CA LEU A 39 10.90 3.96 -24.93
C LEU A 39 11.02 5.25 -25.76
N GLY A 40 12.24 5.81 -25.85
CA GLY A 40 12.53 7.02 -26.60
C GLY A 40 12.12 8.33 -25.93
N GLN A 41 11.64 8.30 -24.70
CA GLN A 41 11.31 9.48 -23.91
C GLN A 41 12.33 9.69 -22.79
N LYS A 42 12.40 10.92 -22.28
CA LYS A 42 13.14 11.22 -21.05
C LYS A 42 12.46 10.54 -19.86
N LEU A 43 13.21 9.76 -19.09
CA LEU A 43 12.71 9.11 -17.89
C LEU A 43 12.63 10.12 -16.73
N THR A 44 11.41 10.52 -16.39
CA THR A 44 11.14 11.44 -15.28
C THR A 44 10.93 10.69 -13.99
N TYR A 45 10.94 11.41 -12.86
CA TYR A 45 10.60 10.86 -11.55
C TYR A 45 9.17 10.29 -11.53
N ASP A 46 8.21 11.00 -12.12
CA ASP A 46 6.81 10.54 -12.19
C ASP A 46 6.68 9.25 -13.02
N ASN A 47 7.42 9.11 -14.12
CA ASN A 47 7.43 7.87 -14.91
C ASN A 47 7.91 6.67 -14.09
N VAL A 48 8.94 6.85 -13.27
CA VAL A 48 9.45 5.77 -12.40
C VAL A 48 8.44 5.40 -11.32
N LEU A 49 7.83 6.40 -10.69
CA LEU A 49 6.76 6.16 -9.70
C LEU A 49 5.57 5.44 -10.30
N GLU A 50 5.18 5.80 -11.53
CA GLU A 50 4.07 5.16 -12.23
C GLU A 50 4.37 3.68 -12.52
N VAL A 51 5.56 3.36 -13.04
CA VAL A 51 5.95 1.97 -13.33
C VAL A 51 6.03 1.13 -12.05
N LEU A 52 6.56 1.69 -10.96
CA LEU A 52 6.72 0.97 -9.70
C LEU A 52 5.45 0.93 -8.86
N GLY A 53 4.59 1.93 -8.98
CA GLY A 53 3.41 2.09 -8.13
C GLY A 53 2.07 1.76 -8.80
N ALA A 54 1.96 1.82 -10.13
CA ALA A 54 0.69 1.73 -10.83
C ALA A 54 -0.06 0.40 -10.59
N VAL A 55 0.66 -0.71 -10.64
CA VAL A 55 0.05 -2.04 -10.47
C VAL A 55 -0.51 -2.23 -9.05
N ASP A 56 0.19 -1.71 -8.05
CA ASP A 56 -0.21 -1.85 -6.65
C ASP A 56 -1.30 -0.87 -6.27
N THR A 57 -1.30 0.34 -6.81
CA THR A 57 -2.31 1.36 -6.52
C THR A 57 -3.70 0.91 -6.96
N GLU A 58 -3.87 0.39 -8.18
CA GLU A 58 -5.16 -0.12 -8.65
C GLU A 58 -5.68 -1.28 -7.81
N VAL A 59 -4.80 -2.22 -7.47
CA VAL A 59 -5.14 -3.37 -6.62
C VAL A 59 -5.60 -2.92 -5.24
N PHE A 60 -4.88 -1.99 -4.63
CA PHE A 60 -5.22 -1.50 -3.29
C PHE A 60 -6.46 -0.61 -3.28
N SER A 61 -6.67 0.20 -4.33
CA SER A 61 -7.90 0.96 -4.54
C SER A 61 -9.12 0.04 -4.60
N ARG A 62 -9.04 -1.03 -5.39
CA ARG A 62 -10.09 -2.05 -5.47
C ARG A 62 -10.36 -2.70 -4.13
N LEU A 63 -9.31 -3.18 -3.44
CA LEU A 63 -9.42 -3.78 -2.10
C LEU A 63 -10.04 -2.82 -1.09
N LEU A 64 -9.66 -1.54 -1.10
CA LEU A 64 -10.24 -0.53 -0.21
C LEU A 64 -11.75 -0.41 -0.44
N ARG A 65 -12.20 -0.29 -1.69
CA ARG A 65 -13.62 -0.18 -2.05
C ARG A 65 -14.40 -1.42 -1.60
N GLU A 66 -13.87 -2.61 -1.84
CA GLU A 66 -14.49 -3.88 -1.42
C GLU A 66 -14.59 -4.01 0.12
N LEU A 67 -13.57 -3.51 0.85
CA LEU A 67 -13.57 -3.44 2.31
C LEU A 67 -14.63 -2.46 2.83
N LEU A 68 -14.75 -1.29 2.21
CA LEU A 68 -15.76 -0.27 2.56
C LEU A 68 -17.19 -0.77 2.27
N GLU A 69 -17.37 -1.55 1.20
CA GLU A 69 -18.61 -2.28 0.92
C GLU A 69 -18.91 -3.39 1.94
N ARG A 70 -17.93 -3.74 2.79
CA ARG A 70 -18.01 -4.87 3.75
C ARG A 70 -18.29 -6.20 3.08
N ASN A 71 -17.89 -6.35 1.83
CA ASN A 71 -18.15 -7.55 1.04
C ASN A 71 -16.99 -8.55 1.18
N VAL A 72 -17.06 -9.39 2.21
CA VAL A 72 -16.05 -10.41 2.51
C VAL A 72 -15.79 -11.32 1.29
N ALA A 73 -16.84 -11.70 0.54
CA ALA A 73 -16.69 -12.61 -0.60
C ALA A 73 -15.84 -11.96 -1.73
N LYS A 74 -16.06 -10.67 -2.03
CA LYS A 74 -15.26 -9.93 -3.02
C LYS A 74 -13.80 -9.82 -2.56
N VAL A 75 -13.57 -9.42 -1.31
CA VAL A 75 -12.22 -9.30 -0.74
C VAL A 75 -11.47 -10.63 -0.79
N MET A 76 -12.12 -11.75 -0.44
CA MET A 76 -11.50 -13.08 -0.53
C MET A 76 -11.16 -13.45 -1.97
N LYS A 77 -12.03 -13.13 -2.92
CA LYS A 77 -11.77 -13.35 -4.35
C LYS A 77 -10.56 -12.54 -4.84
N SER A 78 -10.50 -11.26 -4.48
CA SER A 78 -9.36 -10.40 -4.82
C SER A 78 -8.06 -10.92 -4.19
N LEU A 79 -8.10 -11.41 -2.95
CA LEU A 79 -6.95 -12.06 -2.33
C LEU A 79 -6.52 -13.32 -3.09
N ASP A 80 -7.46 -14.17 -3.51
CA ASP A 80 -7.18 -15.36 -4.33
C ASP A 80 -6.50 -15.00 -5.65
N GLU A 81 -6.98 -13.98 -6.34
CA GLU A 81 -6.39 -13.49 -7.58
C GLU A 81 -4.92 -13.07 -7.37
N LEU A 82 -4.62 -12.35 -6.28
CA LEU A 82 -3.26 -11.92 -5.94
C LEU A 82 -2.33 -13.09 -5.62
N VAL A 83 -2.83 -14.09 -4.90
CA VAL A 83 -2.08 -15.32 -4.60
C VAL A 83 -1.80 -16.10 -5.89
N MET A 84 -2.77 -16.22 -6.78
CA MET A 84 -2.62 -16.89 -8.08
C MET A 84 -1.62 -16.18 -9.00
N GLN A 85 -1.49 -14.85 -8.88
CA GLN A 85 -0.47 -14.06 -9.57
C GLN A 85 0.95 -14.24 -8.96
N GLY A 86 1.09 -15.02 -7.91
CA GLY A 86 2.37 -15.28 -7.25
C GLY A 86 2.85 -14.18 -6.29
N ARG A 87 1.95 -13.29 -5.83
CA ARG A 87 2.31 -12.25 -4.86
C ARG A 87 2.68 -12.85 -3.51
N GLU A 88 3.80 -12.41 -2.95
CA GLU A 88 4.22 -12.78 -1.60
C GLU A 88 3.36 -12.06 -0.56
N LEU A 89 2.72 -12.84 0.33
CA LEU A 89 1.71 -12.31 1.25
C LEU A 89 2.28 -11.36 2.31
N SER A 90 3.51 -11.55 2.75
CA SER A 90 4.14 -10.63 3.71
C SER A 90 4.45 -9.29 3.05
N GLN A 91 4.88 -9.29 1.79
CA GLN A 91 5.10 -8.09 1.02
C GLN A 91 3.77 -7.37 0.75
N LEU A 92 2.74 -8.12 0.33
CA LEU A 92 1.40 -7.58 0.12
C LEU A 92 0.85 -6.87 1.37
N ALA A 93 1.05 -7.46 2.56
CA ALA A 93 0.62 -6.86 3.81
C ALA A 93 1.39 -5.57 4.13
N ALA A 94 2.69 -5.54 3.87
CA ALA A 94 3.53 -4.36 4.07
C ALA A 94 3.13 -3.23 3.10
N ASP A 95 2.96 -3.55 1.82
CA ASP A 95 2.60 -2.59 0.78
C ASP A 95 1.19 -2.02 1.00
N PHE A 96 0.22 -2.86 1.41
CA PHE A 96 -1.12 -2.39 1.76
C PHE A 96 -1.11 -1.49 3.01
N THR A 97 -0.28 -1.81 4.01
CA THR A 97 -0.09 -0.93 5.19
C THR A 97 0.48 0.43 4.77
N TRP A 98 1.43 0.43 3.84
CA TRP A 98 2.01 1.66 3.30
C TRP A 98 0.98 2.48 2.51
N TYR A 99 0.16 1.83 1.71
CA TYR A 99 -0.95 2.49 1.00
C TYR A 99 -1.95 3.14 1.98
N LEU A 100 -2.38 2.42 3.02
CA LEU A 100 -3.28 2.97 4.05
C LEU A 100 -2.65 4.17 4.80
N ARG A 101 -1.36 4.10 5.10
CA ARG A 101 -0.61 5.22 5.69
C ARG A 101 -0.61 6.43 4.76
N ASN A 102 -0.43 6.23 3.46
CA ASN A 102 -0.45 7.30 2.49
C ASN A 102 -1.83 7.95 2.39
N LEU A 103 -2.92 7.17 2.45
CA LEU A 103 -4.29 7.71 2.57
C LEU A 103 -4.45 8.60 3.81
N LEU A 104 -3.95 8.14 4.97
CA LEU A 104 -4.03 8.91 6.21
C LEU A 104 -3.27 10.23 6.13
N LEU A 105 -2.09 10.23 5.53
CA LEU A 105 -1.30 11.45 5.31
C LEU A 105 -1.97 12.40 4.31
N ALA A 106 -2.47 11.88 3.19
CA ALA A 106 -3.20 12.67 2.18
C ALA A 106 -4.45 13.34 2.76
N LYS A 107 -5.08 12.71 3.77
CA LYS A 107 -6.24 13.25 4.49
C LYS A 107 -5.86 14.29 5.55
N SER A 108 -4.67 14.19 6.12
CA SER A 108 -4.23 14.99 7.28
C SER A 108 -3.67 16.36 6.90
N SER A 109 -3.22 16.57 5.67
CA SER A 109 -2.63 17.83 5.21
C SER A 109 -2.66 17.97 3.69
N ASP A 110 -2.92 19.18 3.21
CA ASP A 110 -2.95 19.50 1.78
C ASP A 110 -1.55 19.57 1.14
N ASN A 111 -0.49 19.78 1.94
CA ASN A 111 0.89 19.98 1.47
C ASN A 111 1.79 18.77 1.69
N MET A 112 1.27 17.57 1.54
CA MET A 112 2.04 16.31 1.76
C MET A 112 2.71 15.76 0.49
N GLU A 113 2.74 16.53 -0.60
CA GLU A 113 3.31 16.10 -1.90
C GLU A 113 4.79 15.72 -1.79
N ASP A 114 5.55 16.43 -0.96
CA ASP A 114 6.98 16.15 -0.74
C ASP A 114 7.22 14.94 0.18
N VAL A 115 6.21 14.50 0.93
CA VAL A 115 6.29 13.38 1.91
C VAL A 115 5.78 12.07 1.30
N LEU A 116 4.89 12.20 0.29
CA LEU A 116 4.32 11.07 -0.42
C LEU A 116 5.17 10.78 -1.65
N ASP A 117 5.88 9.66 -1.65
CA ASP A 117 6.61 9.15 -2.83
C ASP A 117 5.61 8.55 -3.83
N VAL A 118 4.71 9.38 -4.37
CA VAL A 118 3.69 8.98 -5.36
C VAL A 118 3.71 9.92 -6.55
N SER A 119 3.30 9.44 -7.73
CA SER A 119 3.17 10.30 -8.91
C SER A 119 2.04 11.31 -8.74
N THR A 120 2.05 12.39 -9.51
CA THR A 120 1.00 13.43 -9.46
C THR A 120 -0.39 12.85 -9.73
N GLU A 121 -0.50 11.90 -10.67
CA GLU A 121 -1.74 11.21 -11.00
C GLU A 121 -2.22 10.34 -9.83
N ASN A 122 -1.33 9.53 -9.28
CA ASN A 122 -1.63 8.70 -8.10
C ASN A 122 -1.97 9.53 -6.87
N LEU A 123 -1.40 10.73 -6.72
CA LEU A 123 -1.73 11.63 -5.63
C LEU A 123 -3.17 12.13 -5.70
N ALA A 124 -3.66 12.50 -6.90
CA ALA A 124 -5.04 12.92 -7.10
C ALA A 124 -6.02 11.79 -6.73
N GLN A 125 -5.75 10.58 -7.21
CA GLN A 125 -6.54 9.39 -6.86
C GLN A 125 -6.50 9.10 -5.36
N LEU A 126 -5.32 9.17 -4.73
CA LEU A 126 -5.14 8.95 -3.30
C LEU A 126 -5.93 9.96 -2.45
N LYS A 127 -5.96 11.24 -2.86
CA LYS A 127 -6.75 12.28 -2.20
C LYS A 127 -8.27 11.99 -2.31
N GLU A 128 -8.74 11.53 -3.46
CA GLU A 128 -10.14 11.13 -3.65
C GLU A 128 -10.50 9.93 -2.75
N GLU A 129 -9.68 8.90 -2.76
CA GLU A 129 -9.89 7.69 -1.97
C GLU A 129 -9.82 7.96 -0.45
N ALA A 130 -8.96 8.88 -0.03
CA ALA A 130 -8.86 9.31 1.36
C ALA A 130 -10.17 9.92 1.90
N GLN A 131 -11.00 10.53 1.03
CA GLN A 131 -12.30 11.05 1.44
C GLN A 131 -13.36 9.95 1.63
N MET A 132 -13.14 8.76 1.09
CA MET A 132 -14.09 7.64 1.18
C MET A 132 -14.07 6.93 2.54
N ILE A 133 -13.05 7.16 3.37
CA ILE A 133 -12.81 6.42 4.61
C ILE A 133 -12.55 7.37 5.78
N GLU A 134 -13.16 7.10 6.93
CA GLU A 134 -12.95 7.88 8.16
C GLU A 134 -11.58 7.65 8.79
N ASN A 135 -11.03 8.66 9.47
CA ASN A 135 -9.71 8.59 10.10
C ASN A 135 -9.59 7.43 11.10
N ASP A 136 -10.59 7.25 11.95
CA ASP A 136 -10.58 6.17 12.96
C ASP A 136 -10.58 4.79 12.31
N THR A 137 -11.30 4.63 11.20
CA THR A 137 -11.30 3.40 10.41
C THR A 137 -9.94 3.17 9.77
N LEU A 138 -9.30 4.19 9.19
CA LEU A 138 -7.94 4.10 8.63
C LEU A 138 -6.92 3.68 9.70
N ILE A 139 -6.93 4.33 10.85
CA ILE A 139 -6.04 4.03 11.97
C ILE A 139 -6.23 2.58 12.43
N ARG A 140 -7.49 2.11 12.51
CA ARG A 140 -7.82 0.73 12.84
C ARG A 140 -7.27 -0.25 11.79
N TYR A 141 -7.42 0.05 10.50
CA TYR A 141 -6.90 -0.78 9.42
C TYR A 141 -5.37 -0.87 9.46
N ILE A 142 -4.69 0.26 9.63
CA ILE A 142 -3.23 0.33 9.76
C ILE A 142 -2.76 -0.51 10.94
N ARG A 143 -3.42 -0.42 12.10
CA ARG A 143 -3.06 -1.20 13.29
C ARG A 143 -3.18 -2.70 13.03
N ILE A 144 -4.31 -3.15 12.47
CA ILE A 144 -4.53 -4.58 12.18
C ILE A 144 -3.47 -5.12 11.21
N PHE A 145 -3.15 -4.37 10.14
CA PHE A 145 -2.19 -4.80 9.14
C PHE A 145 -0.74 -4.68 9.61
N SER A 146 -0.42 -3.72 10.46
CA SER A 146 0.91 -3.62 11.12
C SER A 146 1.17 -4.81 12.04
N GLU A 147 0.17 -5.22 12.83
CA GLU A 147 0.25 -6.43 13.65
C GLU A 147 0.38 -7.69 12.78
N LEU A 148 -0.42 -7.78 11.71
CA LEU A 148 -0.35 -8.86 10.74
C LEU A 148 1.04 -8.97 10.11
N SER A 149 1.63 -7.88 9.65
CA SER A 149 2.96 -7.86 9.02
C SER A 149 4.04 -8.42 9.95
N ASN A 150 3.95 -8.14 11.26
CA ASN A 150 4.86 -8.69 12.24
C ASN A 150 4.65 -10.20 12.43
N GLN A 151 3.40 -10.65 12.45
CA GLN A 151 3.05 -12.06 12.65
C GLN A 151 3.40 -12.92 11.44
N LEU A 152 3.23 -12.40 10.20
CA LEU A 152 3.51 -13.13 8.96
C LEU A 152 4.98 -13.54 8.81
N LYS A 153 5.91 -12.85 9.47
CA LYS A 153 7.34 -13.19 9.44
C LYS A 153 7.62 -14.61 9.95
N TYR A 154 6.82 -15.09 10.90
CA TYR A 154 7.01 -16.37 11.57
C TYR A 154 5.85 -17.36 11.33
N ALA A 155 4.87 -16.97 10.53
CA ALA A 155 3.67 -17.76 10.32
C ALA A 155 3.91 -18.89 9.31
N THR A 156 3.41 -20.08 9.64
CA THR A 156 3.34 -21.22 8.72
C THR A 156 2.13 -21.15 7.79
N GLN A 157 1.06 -20.49 8.22
CA GLN A 157 -0.21 -20.36 7.48
C GLN A 157 -0.50 -18.89 7.16
N LYS A 158 0.38 -18.26 6.39
CA LYS A 158 0.29 -16.84 6.03
C LYS A 158 -1.04 -16.47 5.40
N ARG A 159 -1.58 -17.33 4.54
CA ARG A 159 -2.85 -17.11 3.85
C ARG A 159 -4.02 -17.00 4.83
N VAL A 160 -4.14 -17.93 5.78
CA VAL A 160 -5.23 -17.92 6.77
C VAL A 160 -5.18 -16.63 7.62
N MET A 161 -3.98 -16.20 8.00
CA MET A 161 -3.81 -14.97 8.77
C MET A 161 -4.23 -13.73 7.98
N MET A 162 -3.92 -13.70 6.68
CA MET A 162 -4.33 -12.62 5.78
C MET A 162 -5.85 -12.60 5.62
N GLU A 163 -6.49 -13.74 5.40
CA GLU A 163 -7.94 -13.89 5.30
C GLU A 163 -8.64 -13.38 6.59
N VAL A 164 -8.14 -13.79 7.76
CA VAL A 164 -8.68 -13.33 9.06
C VAL A 164 -8.53 -11.82 9.23
N ALA A 165 -7.40 -11.25 8.82
CA ALA A 165 -7.18 -9.81 8.90
C ALA A 165 -8.18 -9.06 8.02
N PHE A 166 -8.36 -9.45 6.77
CA PHE A 166 -9.36 -8.84 5.88
C PHE A 166 -10.79 -8.98 6.40
N ILE A 167 -11.16 -10.14 6.96
CA ILE A 167 -12.47 -10.32 7.60
C ILE A 167 -12.66 -9.34 8.77
N LYS A 168 -11.61 -9.10 9.58
CA LYS A 168 -11.66 -8.10 10.65
C LYS A 168 -11.88 -6.69 10.12
N LEU A 169 -11.27 -6.33 8.97
CA LEU A 169 -11.49 -5.02 8.35
C LEU A 169 -12.93 -4.85 7.84
N CYS A 170 -13.55 -5.90 7.30
CA CYS A 170 -14.93 -5.87 6.84
C CYS A 170 -15.96 -5.73 7.99
N ARG A 171 -15.57 -6.04 9.24
CA ARG A 171 -16.50 -5.94 10.38
C ARG A 171 -16.55 -4.51 10.92
N PRO A 172 -17.73 -4.02 11.32
CA PRO A 172 -17.85 -2.76 12.06
C PRO A 172 -17.11 -2.89 13.40
N GLU A 173 -16.64 -1.76 13.93
CA GLU A 173 -16.13 -1.75 15.31
C GLU A 173 -17.23 -2.17 16.27
N THR A 174 -17.03 -3.30 16.94
CA THR A 174 -17.73 -3.55 18.20
C THR A 174 -17.04 -2.68 19.24
N VAL A 175 -17.72 -1.63 19.70
CA VAL A 175 -17.28 -0.86 20.85
C VAL A 175 -17.12 -1.84 22.00
N SER A 176 -15.87 -2.16 22.34
CA SER A 176 -15.56 -3.02 23.46
C SER A 176 -15.82 -2.22 24.74
N TYR A 177 -16.95 -2.42 25.38
CA TYR A 177 -17.33 -1.85 26.67
C TYR A 177 -16.46 -2.39 27.83
N THR A 178 -15.22 -2.78 27.58
CA THR A 178 -14.34 -3.36 28.61
C THR A 178 -13.76 -2.31 29.58
N HIS A 179 -13.95 -1.00 29.34
CA HIS A 179 -13.44 0.03 30.25
C HIS A 179 -14.45 0.57 31.28
N LEU A 180 -15.70 0.10 31.31
CA LEU A 180 -16.72 0.60 32.26
C LEU A 180 -16.90 -0.26 33.53
N ARG A 181 -16.09 -1.31 33.71
CA ARG A 181 -16.21 -2.17 34.94
C ARG A 181 -15.18 -1.91 36.02
N ALA A 182 -14.28 -0.93 35.87
CA ALA A 182 -13.24 -0.66 36.86
C ALA A 182 -13.64 0.37 37.96
N HIS A 183 -14.82 1.00 37.89
CA HIS A 183 -15.26 2.02 38.87
C HIS A 183 -16.54 1.68 39.60
N ALA A 184 -17.01 0.44 39.59
CA ALA A 184 -18.25 0.03 40.31
C ALA A 184 -18.03 -0.88 41.52
N THR A 185 -16.82 -0.91 42.09
CA THR A 185 -16.53 -1.72 43.28
C THR A 185 -15.77 -0.94 44.37
N GLU A 186 -16.14 0.32 44.58
CA GLU A 186 -15.82 1.04 45.82
C GLU A 186 -17.04 1.88 46.24
N LEU A 187 -17.97 1.24 46.94
CA LEU A 187 -18.89 1.82 47.93
C LEU A 187 -19.28 0.71 48.92
#